data_b355e8e9649def85719f6e88745794c7
#
_entry.id   b355e8e9649def85719f6e88745794c7
#
_cell.length_a   1.000
_cell.length_b   1.000
_cell.length_c   1.000
_cell.angle_alpha   90.00
_cell.angle_beta   90.00
_cell.angle_gamma   90.00
#
_symmetry.space_group_name_H-M   'P 1'
#
loop_
_entity.id
_entity.type
_entity.pdbx_description
1 polymer ?
#
loop_
_entity_poly.entity_id
_entity_poly.type
_entity_poly.pdbx_seq_one_letter_code
_entity_poly.pdbx_strand_id
1 'polypeptide(L)'
;MLQRNRPRAYAPARVRLMMDTVLHAFIALFVIVDPIGIAAIFLGLTSGSDAAYRKRTAVRGTVIATVVMFVFAFVGDYLFRALGVSLPAFSIAGGALLFLLAIDMVLVRRSGLRSTTVSEDHEAGSKEDISVFPLAIPLIAGPGALTSILLLMERAGHDGLLQAAIIGVMFAVMGMTFGILVFADVVRRVLGITGVNVVGRVLGIILAALAVQFILNGIRGSGIL
;
A
#
# COMPACT_ATOMS: atom_id res chain seq x y z
N MET A 1 13.78 30.14 -44.91
CA MET A 1 12.81 29.72 -43.88
C MET A 1 13.53 28.85 -42.85
N LEU A 2 14.09 29.42 -41.80
CA LEU A 2 14.87 28.72 -40.77
C LEU A 2 13.92 28.29 -39.65
N GLN A 3 13.60 27.01 -39.59
CA GLN A 3 12.88 26.43 -38.45
C GLN A 3 13.77 26.53 -37.19
N ARG A 4 13.41 27.44 -36.27
CA ARG A 4 13.96 27.52 -34.93
C ARG A 4 13.57 26.26 -34.16
N ASN A 5 14.48 25.29 -34.11
CA ASN A 5 14.43 24.17 -33.22
C ASN A 5 14.59 24.71 -31.78
N ARG A 6 13.47 24.96 -31.06
CA ARG A 6 13.50 25.33 -29.65
C ARG A 6 13.98 24.09 -28.90
N PRO A 7 15.08 24.13 -28.12
CA PRO A 7 15.45 23.03 -27.28
C PRO A 7 14.31 22.86 -26.24
N ARG A 8 13.70 21.67 -26.22
CA ARG A 8 12.84 21.27 -25.10
C ARG A 8 13.67 21.45 -23.83
N ALA A 9 13.20 22.29 -22.92
CA ALA A 9 13.83 22.50 -21.61
C ALA A 9 13.89 21.14 -20.88
N TYR A 10 15.04 20.48 -20.98
CA TYR A 10 15.29 19.24 -20.26
C TYR A 10 15.45 19.58 -18.78
N ALA A 11 14.51 19.12 -17.94
CA ALA A 11 14.68 19.20 -16.50
C ALA A 11 16.05 18.61 -16.11
N PRO A 12 16.77 19.21 -15.14
CA PRO A 12 18.07 18.71 -14.70
C PRO A 12 17.95 17.25 -14.28
N ALA A 13 18.97 16.43 -14.54
CA ALA A 13 18.94 14.97 -14.34
C ALA A 13 18.42 14.56 -12.93
N ARG A 14 18.78 15.33 -11.89
CA ARG A 14 18.31 15.14 -10.52
C ARG A 14 16.78 15.27 -10.38
N VAL A 15 16.18 16.26 -11.06
CA VAL A 15 14.73 16.48 -11.03
C VAL A 15 13.99 15.32 -11.69
N ARG A 16 14.51 14.81 -12.80
CA ARG A 16 13.93 13.64 -13.47
C ARG A 16 13.99 12.40 -12.59
N LEU A 17 15.16 12.10 -12.03
CA LEU A 17 15.34 10.96 -11.14
C LEU A 17 14.38 11.04 -9.95
N MET A 18 14.20 12.24 -9.38
CA MET A 18 13.28 12.45 -8.28
C MET A 18 11.83 12.26 -8.71
N MET A 19 11.42 12.79 -9.87
CA MET A 19 10.08 12.60 -10.42
C MET A 19 9.78 11.12 -10.71
N ASP A 20 10.73 10.41 -11.31
CA ASP A 20 10.58 8.98 -11.58
C ASP A 20 10.44 8.17 -10.29
N THR A 21 11.25 8.49 -9.28
CA THR A 21 11.17 7.81 -7.96
C THR A 21 9.84 8.10 -7.27
N VAL A 22 9.38 9.35 -7.27
CA VAL A 22 8.08 9.76 -6.68
C VAL A 22 6.92 9.05 -7.38
N LEU A 23 6.95 9.01 -8.72
CA LEU A 23 5.91 8.34 -9.50
C LEU A 23 5.88 6.82 -9.23
N HIS A 24 7.06 6.18 -9.21
CA HIS A 24 7.16 4.75 -8.87
C HIS A 24 6.68 4.47 -7.44
N ALA A 25 7.09 5.30 -6.48
CA ALA A 25 6.66 5.18 -5.09
C ALA A 25 5.14 5.32 -4.97
N PHE A 26 4.55 6.30 -5.68
CA PHE A 26 3.10 6.51 -5.68
C PHE A 26 2.35 5.30 -6.25
N ILE A 27 2.75 4.83 -7.44
CA ILE A 27 2.11 3.69 -8.09
C ILE A 27 2.23 2.44 -7.20
N ALA A 28 3.44 2.16 -6.69
CA ALA A 28 3.68 1.01 -5.84
C ALA A 28 2.82 1.05 -4.57
N LEU A 29 2.86 2.15 -3.80
CA LEU A 29 2.08 2.28 -2.57
C LEU A 29 0.58 2.27 -2.84
N PHE A 30 0.10 2.93 -3.90
CA PHE A 30 -1.32 2.95 -4.25
C PHE A 30 -1.84 1.54 -4.60
N VAL A 31 -1.09 0.79 -5.41
CA VAL A 31 -1.46 -0.58 -5.80
C VAL A 31 -1.41 -1.53 -4.60
N ILE A 32 -0.39 -1.41 -3.74
CA ILE A 32 -0.19 -2.30 -2.60
C ILE A 32 -1.21 -2.03 -1.49
N VAL A 33 -1.49 -0.75 -1.19
CA VAL A 33 -2.53 -0.37 -0.22
C VAL A 33 -3.91 -0.75 -0.76
N ASP A 34 -4.12 -0.61 -2.08
CA ASP A 34 -5.39 -0.96 -2.76
C ASP A 34 -6.62 -0.30 -2.11
N PRO A 35 -6.73 1.02 -2.15
CA PRO A 35 -7.82 1.73 -1.47
C PRO A 35 -9.22 1.32 -1.94
N ILE A 36 -9.36 0.87 -3.20
CA ILE A 36 -10.63 0.46 -3.79
C ILE A 36 -11.06 -0.91 -3.24
N GLY A 37 -10.12 -1.86 -3.16
CA GLY A 37 -10.37 -3.17 -2.56
C GLY A 37 -10.68 -3.06 -1.06
N ILE A 38 -9.93 -2.21 -0.34
CA ILE A 38 -10.20 -1.94 1.08
C ILE A 38 -11.58 -1.31 1.28
N ALA A 39 -12.02 -0.39 0.41
CA ALA A 39 -13.35 0.21 0.52
C ALA A 39 -14.47 -0.85 0.41
N ALA A 40 -14.32 -1.86 -0.45
CA ALA A 40 -15.28 -2.94 -0.55
C ALA A 40 -15.35 -3.79 0.73
N ILE A 41 -14.18 -4.11 1.32
CA ILE A 41 -14.10 -4.84 2.59
C ILE A 41 -14.69 -3.98 3.73
N PHE A 42 -14.32 -2.71 3.79
CA PHE A 42 -14.82 -1.75 4.78
C PHE A 42 -16.34 -1.64 4.79
N LEU A 43 -16.97 -1.58 3.62
CA LEU A 43 -18.43 -1.59 3.51
C LEU A 43 -19.06 -2.89 4.02
N GLY A 44 -18.39 -4.02 3.82
CA GLY A 44 -18.81 -5.30 4.39
C GLY A 44 -18.75 -5.29 5.92
N LEU A 45 -17.60 -4.84 6.47
CA LEU A 45 -17.35 -4.78 7.92
C LEU A 45 -18.25 -3.76 8.65
N THR A 46 -18.68 -2.70 7.95
CA THR A 46 -19.56 -1.65 8.51
C THR A 46 -21.00 -1.80 8.05
N SER A 47 -21.38 -2.97 7.56
CA SER A 47 -22.75 -3.24 7.13
C SER A 47 -23.73 -3.09 8.29
N GLY A 48 -24.83 -2.33 8.08
CA GLY A 48 -25.79 -2.03 9.13
C GLY A 48 -25.41 -0.88 10.09
N SER A 49 -24.18 -0.36 10.01
CA SER A 49 -23.76 0.78 10.85
C SER A 49 -24.21 2.12 10.23
N ASP A 50 -24.36 3.13 11.08
CA ASP A 50 -24.70 4.48 10.64
C ASP A 50 -23.53 5.19 9.95
N ALA A 51 -23.80 6.32 9.27
CA ALA A 51 -22.80 7.09 8.55
C ALA A 51 -21.74 7.73 9.49
N ALA A 52 -22.13 8.08 10.71
CA ALA A 52 -21.23 8.69 11.70
C ALA A 52 -20.19 7.68 12.19
N TYR A 53 -20.63 6.46 12.50
CA TYR A 53 -19.75 5.35 12.88
C TYR A 53 -18.77 5.03 11.74
N ARG A 54 -19.25 4.88 10.50
CA ARG A 54 -18.41 4.62 9.33
C ARG A 54 -17.34 5.69 9.15
N LYS A 55 -17.73 6.97 9.20
CA LYS A 55 -16.79 8.08 9.09
C LYS A 55 -15.73 8.05 10.21
N ARG A 56 -16.16 7.84 11.47
CA ARG A 56 -15.25 7.74 12.63
C ARG A 56 -14.26 6.58 12.47
N THR A 57 -14.75 5.43 12.05
CA THR A 57 -13.93 4.24 11.80
C THR A 57 -12.94 4.44 10.66
N ALA A 58 -13.36 5.08 9.56
CA ALA A 58 -12.47 5.41 8.45
C ALA A 58 -11.35 6.37 8.89
N VAL A 59 -11.69 7.45 9.64
CA VAL A 59 -10.68 8.39 10.18
C VAL A 59 -9.69 7.67 11.07
N ARG A 60 -10.18 6.96 12.09
CA ARG A 60 -9.32 6.28 13.07
C ARG A 60 -8.44 5.24 12.41
N GLY A 61 -9.02 4.36 11.57
CA GLY A 61 -8.30 3.31 10.87
C GLY A 61 -7.19 3.87 9.97
N THR A 62 -7.49 4.90 9.18
CA THR A 62 -6.49 5.52 8.31
C THR A 62 -5.41 6.23 9.11
N VAL A 63 -5.75 6.96 10.18
CA VAL A 63 -4.77 7.64 11.04
C VAL A 63 -3.83 6.62 11.68
N ILE A 64 -4.37 5.55 12.27
CA ILE A 64 -3.56 4.51 12.92
C ILE A 64 -2.64 3.84 11.89
N ALA A 65 -3.16 3.46 10.72
CA ALA A 65 -2.36 2.88 9.66
C ALA A 65 -1.24 3.83 9.19
N THR A 66 -1.55 5.13 9.05
CA THR A 66 -0.56 6.15 8.68
C THR A 66 0.55 6.26 9.72
N VAL A 67 0.20 6.29 11.00
CA VAL A 67 1.18 6.33 12.10
C VAL A 67 2.05 5.08 12.09
N VAL A 68 1.45 3.90 11.94
CA VAL A 68 2.19 2.63 11.86
C VAL A 68 3.17 2.64 10.69
N MET A 69 2.73 3.01 9.49
CA MET A 69 3.59 3.11 8.31
C MET A 69 4.69 4.15 8.48
N PHE A 70 4.37 5.31 9.06
CA PHE A 70 5.34 6.37 9.33
C PHE A 70 6.42 5.91 10.31
N VAL A 71 6.04 5.31 11.43
CA VAL A 71 6.99 4.76 12.40
C VAL A 71 7.86 3.70 11.74
N PHE A 72 7.25 2.80 10.97
CA PHE A 72 7.98 1.72 10.31
C PHE A 72 8.95 2.23 9.24
N ALA A 73 8.64 3.33 8.56
CA ALA A 73 9.52 3.96 7.58
C ALA A 73 10.89 4.36 8.18
N PHE A 74 10.92 4.77 9.45
CA PHE A 74 12.16 5.22 10.12
C PHE A 74 12.77 4.18 11.06
N VAL A 75 11.95 3.37 11.70
CA VAL A 75 12.39 2.41 12.73
C VAL A 75 12.61 1.02 12.12
N GLY A 76 11.98 0.72 10.98
CA GLY A 76 11.96 -0.62 10.40
C GLY A 76 13.37 -1.16 10.08
N ASP A 77 14.25 -0.35 9.48
CA ASP A 77 15.63 -0.77 9.17
C ASP A 77 16.40 -1.11 10.45
N TYR A 78 16.31 -0.27 11.48
CA TYR A 78 16.94 -0.54 12.77
C TYR A 78 16.41 -1.82 13.41
N LEU A 79 15.09 -2.03 13.36
CA LEU A 79 14.45 -3.23 13.90
C LEU A 79 14.96 -4.49 13.21
N PHE A 80 15.03 -4.50 11.88
CA PHE A 80 15.50 -5.68 11.14
C PHE A 80 16.97 -5.96 11.36
N ARG A 81 17.83 -4.94 11.44
CA ARG A 81 19.24 -5.11 11.81
C ARG A 81 19.38 -5.69 13.21
N ALA A 82 18.59 -5.22 14.18
CA ALA A 82 18.59 -5.76 15.54
C ALA A 82 18.17 -7.24 15.61
N LEU A 83 17.27 -7.65 14.70
CA LEU A 83 16.83 -9.04 14.56
C LEU A 83 17.77 -9.91 13.71
N GLY A 84 18.84 -9.34 13.14
CA GLY A 84 19.74 -10.05 12.24
C GLY A 84 19.12 -10.36 10.86
N VAL A 85 18.03 -9.69 10.48
CA VAL A 85 17.36 -9.87 9.19
C VAL A 85 17.94 -8.87 8.19
N SER A 86 18.48 -9.38 7.08
CA SER A 86 18.98 -8.52 6.01
C SER A 86 17.85 -7.91 5.18
N LEU A 87 18.05 -6.69 4.65
CA LEU A 87 17.10 -6.05 3.73
C LEU A 87 16.80 -6.89 2.46
N PRO A 88 17.80 -7.56 1.84
CA PRO A 88 17.53 -8.51 0.77
C PRO A 88 16.57 -9.65 1.16
N ALA A 89 16.78 -10.27 2.32
CA ALA A 89 15.90 -11.33 2.82
C ALA A 89 14.48 -10.79 3.07
N PHE A 90 14.38 -9.59 3.65
CA PHE A 90 13.09 -8.94 3.87
C PHE A 90 12.39 -8.58 2.55
N SER A 91 13.14 -8.15 1.52
CA SER A 91 12.60 -7.87 0.18
C SER A 91 12.02 -9.13 -0.48
N ILE A 92 12.69 -10.27 -0.33
CA ILE A 92 12.20 -11.56 -0.83
C ILE A 92 10.92 -11.97 -0.09
N ALA A 93 10.93 -11.94 1.23
CA ALA A 93 9.77 -12.29 2.06
C ALA A 93 8.56 -11.40 1.78
N GLY A 94 8.79 -10.06 1.73
CA GLY A 94 7.77 -9.09 1.39
C GLY A 94 7.21 -9.29 -0.01
N GLY A 95 8.06 -9.56 -0.99
CA GLY A 95 7.65 -9.89 -2.35
C GLY A 95 6.81 -11.18 -2.41
N ALA A 96 7.17 -12.22 -1.66
CA ALA A 96 6.38 -13.44 -1.58
C ALA A 96 4.97 -13.19 -0.98
N LEU A 97 4.88 -12.41 0.10
CA LEU A 97 3.60 -12.02 0.71
C LEU A 97 2.74 -11.19 -0.25
N LEU A 98 3.36 -10.23 -0.97
CA LEU A 98 2.66 -9.44 -1.99
C LEU A 98 2.18 -10.31 -3.15
N PHE A 99 2.94 -11.33 -3.54
CA PHE A 99 2.56 -12.25 -4.61
C PHE A 99 1.35 -13.10 -4.23
N LEU A 100 1.31 -13.60 -3.00
CA LEU A 100 0.14 -14.29 -2.47
C LEU A 100 -1.10 -13.39 -2.47
N LEU A 101 -0.93 -12.15 -2.03
CA LEU A 101 -1.99 -11.15 -2.05
C LEU A 101 -2.48 -10.85 -3.47
N ALA A 102 -1.58 -10.76 -4.44
CA ALA A 102 -1.90 -10.55 -5.85
C ALA A 102 -2.72 -11.70 -6.44
N ILE A 103 -2.38 -12.95 -6.09
CA ILE A 103 -3.16 -14.13 -6.48
C ILE A 103 -4.60 -14.03 -5.97
N ASP A 104 -4.78 -13.66 -4.72
CA ASP A 104 -6.11 -13.50 -4.12
C ASP A 104 -6.94 -12.44 -4.84
N MET A 105 -6.32 -11.31 -5.20
CA MET A 105 -6.98 -10.24 -5.94
C MET A 105 -7.40 -10.68 -7.35
N VAL A 106 -6.53 -11.39 -8.07
CA VAL A 106 -6.80 -11.88 -9.43
C VAL A 106 -7.90 -12.95 -9.42
N LEU A 107 -7.87 -13.85 -8.45
CA LEU A 107 -8.83 -14.95 -8.33
C LEU A 107 -10.13 -14.52 -7.61
N VAL A 108 -10.19 -13.29 -7.10
CA VAL A 108 -11.31 -12.78 -6.27
C VAL A 108 -11.57 -13.72 -5.08
N ARG A 109 -10.49 -14.25 -4.50
CA ARG A 109 -10.57 -15.11 -3.30
C ARG A 109 -10.38 -14.24 -2.05
N ARG A 110 -11.15 -14.53 -1.02
CA ARG A 110 -10.90 -14.00 0.32
C ARG A 110 -9.97 -14.98 1.04
N SER A 111 -8.66 -14.79 0.93
CA SER A 111 -7.69 -15.58 1.71
C SER A 111 -7.39 -14.90 3.03
N GLY A 112 -6.82 -15.67 3.96
CA GLY A 112 -6.46 -15.21 5.30
C GLY A 112 -5.45 -14.04 5.38
N LEU A 113 -4.82 -13.62 4.26
CA LEU A 113 -3.91 -12.45 4.23
C LEU A 113 -4.65 -11.10 4.29
N ARG A 114 -5.90 -11.06 3.81
CA ARG A 114 -6.80 -9.88 3.90
C ARG A 114 -8.15 -10.20 4.54
N SER A 115 -8.35 -11.42 5.03
CA SER A 115 -9.53 -11.78 5.78
C SER A 115 -9.15 -12.03 7.23
N THR A 116 -10.00 -11.64 8.11
CA THR A 116 -10.02 -12.12 9.49
C THR A 116 -10.37 -13.61 9.51
N THR A 117 -9.78 -14.37 10.40
CA THR A 117 -10.23 -15.75 10.67
C THR A 117 -11.66 -15.74 11.22
N VAL A 118 -12.40 -16.83 11.09
CA VAL A 118 -13.80 -16.94 11.59
C VAL A 118 -13.89 -16.58 13.09
N SER A 119 -12.85 -16.89 13.87
CA SER A 119 -12.74 -16.48 15.27
C SER A 119 -12.50 -14.98 15.46
N GLU A 120 -11.69 -14.36 14.57
CA GLU A 120 -11.41 -12.93 14.55
C GLU A 120 -12.63 -12.13 14.05
N ASP A 121 -13.40 -12.68 13.10
CA ASP A 121 -14.68 -12.10 12.66
C ASP A 121 -15.72 -12.12 13.81
N HIS A 122 -15.75 -13.19 14.61
CA HIS A 122 -16.59 -13.23 15.81
C HIS A 122 -16.12 -12.25 16.90
N GLU A 123 -14.80 -12.09 17.09
CA GLU A 123 -14.25 -11.08 18.00
C GLU A 123 -14.45 -9.65 17.47
N ALA A 124 -14.29 -9.41 16.16
CA ALA A 124 -14.58 -8.12 15.55
C ALA A 124 -16.07 -7.79 15.58
N GLY A 125 -16.96 -8.77 15.42
CA GLY A 125 -18.41 -8.61 15.56
C GLY A 125 -18.85 -8.31 16.98
N SER A 126 -18.02 -8.63 17.99
CA SER A 126 -18.26 -8.32 19.42
C SER A 126 -17.56 -7.04 19.88
N LYS A 127 -16.62 -6.47 19.08
CA LYS A 127 -15.90 -5.23 19.41
C LYS A 127 -16.62 -4.02 18.83
N GLU A 128 -16.84 -3.01 19.65
CA GLU A 128 -17.44 -1.73 19.25
C GLU A 128 -16.56 -0.94 18.26
N ASP A 129 -15.27 -1.27 18.10
CA ASP A 129 -14.32 -0.51 17.29
C ASP A 129 -13.43 -1.39 16.39
N ILE A 130 -13.80 -1.47 15.11
CA ILE A 130 -13.04 -2.21 14.07
C ILE A 130 -11.94 -1.36 13.42
N SER A 131 -11.69 -0.16 13.90
CA SER A 131 -10.75 0.77 13.27
C SER A 131 -9.29 0.35 13.40
N VAL A 132 -8.91 -0.25 14.53
CA VAL A 132 -7.55 -0.79 14.75
C VAL A 132 -7.39 -2.11 14.03
N PHE A 133 -8.28 -3.05 14.37
CA PHE A 133 -8.31 -4.38 13.79
C PHE A 133 -9.74 -4.69 13.32
N PRO A 134 -9.91 -5.11 12.07
CA PRO A 134 -8.84 -5.40 11.08
C PRO A 134 -8.47 -4.22 10.16
N LEU A 135 -9.12 -3.05 10.25
CA LEU A 135 -9.02 -2.00 9.25
C LEU A 135 -7.60 -1.40 9.14
N ALA A 136 -7.04 -0.88 10.25
CA ALA A 136 -5.69 -0.32 10.20
C ALA A 136 -4.66 -1.40 9.98
N ILE A 137 -4.72 -2.48 10.74
CA ILE A 137 -3.83 -3.64 10.67
C ILE A 137 -4.73 -4.89 10.63
N PRO A 138 -4.64 -5.77 9.63
CA PRO A 138 -3.63 -5.78 8.54
C PRO A 138 -4.08 -5.14 7.23
N LEU A 139 -5.29 -4.58 7.11
CA LEU A 139 -5.86 -4.22 5.81
C LEU A 139 -5.12 -3.04 5.15
N ILE A 140 -4.94 -1.91 5.84
CA ILE A 140 -4.28 -0.72 5.27
C ILE A 140 -2.76 -0.84 5.44
N ALA A 141 -2.28 -0.92 6.69
CA ALA A 141 -0.87 -1.11 7.01
C ALA A 141 -0.53 -2.61 7.10
N GLY A 142 -0.78 -3.34 6.02
CA GLY A 142 -0.45 -4.75 5.92
C GLY A 142 1.05 -5.00 5.66
N PRO A 143 1.48 -6.27 5.73
CA PRO A 143 2.90 -6.64 5.53
C PRO A 143 3.47 -6.08 4.23
N GLY A 144 2.69 -6.08 3.15
CA GLY A 144 3.10 -5.54 1.86
C GLY A 144 3.36 -4.03 1.89
N ALA A 145 2.48 -3.26 2.55
CA ALA A 145 2.63 -1.81 2.67
C ALA A 145 3.85 -1.45 3.52
N LEU A 146 4.07 -2.18 4.63
CA LEU A 146 5.22 -2.02 5.51
C LEU A 146 6.54 -2.36 4.80
N THR A 147 6.56 -3.48 4.05
CA THR A 147 7.73 -3.85 3.22
C THR A 147 8.05 -2.76 2.21
N SER A 148 7.03 -2.26 1.53
CA SER A 148 7.22 -1.28 0.45
C SER A 148 7.73 0.04 0.96
N ILE A 149 7.18 0.58 2.05
CA ILE A 149 7.66 1.85 2.60
C ILE A 149 9.10 1.73 3.08
N LEU A 150 9.46 0.63 3.73
CA LEU A 150 10.83 0.41 4.19
C LEU A 150 11.82 0.34 3.01
N LEU A 151 11.51 -0.44 1.96
CA LEU A 151 12.37 -0.56 0.78
C LEU A 151 12.47 0.75 -0.01
N LEU A 152 11.43 1.57 -0.02
CA LEU A 152 11.47 2.90 -0.63
C LEU A 152 12.39 3.84 0.18
N MET A 153 12.30 3.81 1.51
CA MET A 153 13.17 4.59 2.40
C MET A 153 14.63 4.15 2.30
N GLU A 154 14.88 2.85 2.21
CA GLU A 154 16.23 2.30 2.00
C GLU A 154 16.84 2.77 0.68
N ARG A 155 16.07 2.75 -0.41
CA ARG A 155 16.52 3.27 -1.72
C ARG A 155 16.81 4.76 -1.71
N ALA A 156 16.12 5.54 -0.90
CA ALA A 156 16.43 6.95 -0.70
C ALA A 156 17.74 7.16 0.03
N GLY A 157 18.22 6.18 0.79
CA GLY A 157 19.45 6.23 1.55
C GLY A 157 19.51 7.47 2.45
N HIS A 158 20.57 8.27 2.32
CA HIS A 158 20.76 9.50 3.10
C HIS A 158 20.27 10.78 2.39
N ASP A 159 19.56 10.67 1.24
CA ASP A 159 18.98 11.85 0.57
C ASP A 159 17.68 12.27 1.28
N GLY A 160 17.79 13.23 2.21
CA GLY A 160 16.67 13.72 3.01
C GLY A 160 15.53 14.30 2.16
N LEU A 161 15.82 14.88 0.97
CA LEU A 161 14.78 15.40 0.07
C LEU A 161 13.99 14.25 -0.54
N LEU A 162 14.67 13.18 -0.93
CA LEU A 162 14.02 12.00 -1.49
C LEU A 162 13.21 11.25 -0.42
N GLN A 163 13.73 11.13 0.81
CA GLN A 163 12.98 10.59 1.95
C GLN A 163 11.70 11.41 2.22
N ALA A 164 11.81 12.74 2.26
CA ALA A 164 10.67 13.62 2.45
C ALA A 164 9.64 13.47 1.33
N ALA A 165 10.08 13.32 0.08
CA ALA A 165 9.20 13.08 -1.05
C ALA A 165 8.45 11.74 -0.94
N ILE A 166 9.13 10.66 -0.54
CA ILE A 166 8.51 9.34 -0.31
C ILE A 166 7.47 9.40 0.82
N ILE A 167 7.80 10.08 1.92
CA ILE A 167 6.85 10.29 3.02
C ILE A 167 5.66 11.13 2.57
N GLY A 168 5.88 12.17 1.75
CA GLY A 168 4.81 12.94 1.11
C GLY A 168 3.89 12.09 0.24
N VAL A 169 4.45 11.18 -0.55
CA VAL A 169 3.70 10.19 -1.34
C VAL A 169 2.88 9.27 -0.44
N MET A 170 3.48 8.77 0.64
CA MET A 170 2.76 7.94 1.63
C MET A 170 1.54 8.69 2.18
N PHE A 171 1.70 9.94 2.62
CA PHE A 171 0.58 10.75 3.11
C PHE A 171 -0.47 11.00 2.01
N ALA A 172 -0.05 11.23 0.76
CA ALA A 172 -0.97 11.41 -0.36
C ALA A 172 -1.81 10.14 -0.59
N VAL A 173 -1.18 8.96 -0.64
CA VAL A 173 -1.89 7.68 -0.80
C VAL A 173 -2.83 7.43 0.38
N MET A 174 -2.39 7.72 1.62
CA MET A 174 -3.23 7.55 2.81
C MET A 174 -4.41 8.53 2.81
N GLY A 175 -4.20 9.80 2.36
CA GLY A 175 -5.27 10.77 2.18
C GLY A 175 -6.29 10.33 1.11
N MET A 176 -5.81 9.75 -0.01
CA MET A 176 -6.69 9.16 -1.02
C MET A 176 -7.46 7.95 -0.47
N THR A 177 -6.78 7.08 0.29
CA THR A 177 -7.42 5.93 0.96
C THR A 177 -8.53 6.41 1.89
N PHE A 178 -8.24 7.39 2.72
CA PHE A 178 -9.25 8.01 3.58
C PHE A 178 -10.45 8.56 2.78
N GLY A 179 -10.18 9.34 1.73
CA GLY A 179 -11.24 9.86 0.85
C GLY A 179 -12.10 8.75 0.25
N ILE A 180 -11.47 7.71 -0.27
CA ILE A 180 -12.17 6.55 -0.86
C ILE A 180 -13.01 5.81 0.19
N LEU A 181 -12.52 5.65 1.43
CA LEU A 181 -13.28 5.03 2.52
C LEU A 181 -14.49 5.89 2.95
N VAL A 182 -14.33 7.21 3.04
CA VAL A 182 -15.45 8.12 3.37
C VAL A 182 -16.53 8.08 2.28
N PHE A 183 -16.12 8.00 1.02
CA PHE A 183 -17.01 7.92 -0.13
C PHE A 183 -17.24 6.49 -0.65
N ALA A 184 -17.01 5.47 0.18
CA ALA A 184 -17.07 4.06 -0.23
C ALA A 184 -18.43 3.66 -0.82
N ASP A 185 -19.53 4.20 -0.28
CA ASP A 185 -20.87 3.97 -0.84
C ASP A 185 -21.02 4.50 -2.28
N VAL A 186 -20.39 5.66 -2.58
CA VAL A 186 -20.37 6.23 -3.93
C VAL A 186 -19.52 5.36 -4.85
N VAL A 187 -18.34 4.95 -4.39
CA VAL A 187 -17.44 4.06 -5.14
C VAL A 187 -18.18 2.76 -5.51
N ARG A 188 -18.86 2.13 -4.54
CA ARG A 188 -19.66 0.92 -4.78
C ARG A 188 -20.82 1.17 -5.75
N ARG A 189 -21.48 2.32 -5.65
CA ARG A 189 -22.62 2.67 -6.53
C ARG A 189 -22.17 2.90 -7.96
N VAL A 190 -21.02 3.56 -8.16
CA VAL A 190 -20.49 3.89 -9.50
C VAL A 190 -19.86 2.66 -10.16
N LEU A 191 -19.03 1.91 -9.45
CA LEU A 191 -18.32 0.76 -10.01
C LEU A 191 -19.19 -0.52 -10.03
N GLY A 192 -20.13 -0.65 -9.11
CA GLY A 192 -20.82 -1.89 -8.84
C GLY A 192 -19.88 -3.00 -8.34
N ILE A 193 -20.42 -4.17 -8.04
CA ILE A 193 -19.61 -5.34 -7.59
C ILE A 193 -18.67 -5.79 -8.71
N THR A 194 -19.16 -5.83 -9.94
CA THR A 194 -18.36 -6.25 -11.11
C THR A 194 -17.20 -5.29 -11.37
N GLY A 195 -17.45 -3.97 -11.33
CA GLY A 195 -16.41 -2.97 -11.54
C GLY A 195 -15.31 -3.04 -10.49
N VAL A 196 -15.66 -3.17 -9.21
CA VAL A 196 -14.67 -3.36 -8.12
C VAL A 196 -13.84 -4.62 -8.36
N ASN A 197 -14.46 -5.74 -8.77
CA ASN A 197 -13.74 -6.98 -9.05
C ASN A 197 -12.80 -6.84 -10.26
N VAL A 198 -13.23 -6.14 -11.32
CA VAL A 198 -12.39 -5.91 -12.51
C VAL A 198 -11.19 -5.05 -12.15
N VAL A 199 -11.40 -3.94 -11.45
CA VAL A 199 -10.31 -3.08 -10.96
C VAL A 199 -9.36 -3.87 -10.06
N GLY A 200 -9.88 -4.65 -9.12
CA GLY A 200 -9.09 -5.51 -8.24
C GLY A 200 -8.23 -6.51 -9.01
N ARG A 201 -8.76 -7.15 -10.05
CA ARG A 201 -7.99 -8.08 -10.90
C ARG A 201 -6.86 -7.37 -11.65
N VAL A 202 -7.12 -6.19 -12.22
CA VAL A 202 -6.09 -5.41 -12.94
C VAL A 202 -4.99 -4.98 -11.96
N LEU A 203 -5.36 -4.42 -10.81
CA LEU A 203 -4.40 -4.07 -9.76
C LEU A 203 -3.66 -5.29 -9.23
N GLY A 204 -4.31 -6.45 -9.11
CA GLY A 204 -3.69 -7.71 -8.72
C GLY A 204 -2.61 -8.16 -9.70
N ILE A 205 -2.82 -8.02 -11.02
CA ILE A 205 -1.79 -8.33 -12.02
C ILE A 205 -0.58 -7.41 -11.88
N ILE A 206 -0.81 -6.10 -11.68
CA ILE A 206 0.26 -5.13 -11.46
C ILE A 206 1.01 -5.46 -10.15
N LEU A 207 0.27 -5.81 -9.10
CA LEU A 207 0.83 -6.21 -7.81
C LEU A 207 1.69 -7.47 -7.94
N ALA A 208 1.27 -8.46 -8.73
CA ALA A 208 2.06 -9.66 -9.00
C ALA A 208 3.41 -9.32 -9.64
N ALA A 209 3.42 -8.41 -10.62
CA ALA A 209 4.65 -7.95 -11.26
C ALA A 209 5.57 -7.20 -10.27
N LEU A 210 5.02 -6.33 -9.44
CA LEU A 210 5.77 -5.63 -8.37
C LEU A 210 6.34 -6.62 -7.35
N ALA A 211 5.57 -7.62 -6.96
CA ALA A 211 5.98 -8.66 -6.03
C ALA A 211 7.19 -9.47 -6.56
N VAL A 212 7.13 -9.89 -7.82
CA VAL A 212 8.26 -10.55 -8.49
C VAL A 212 9.47 -9.63 -8.56
N GLN A 213 9.27 -8.33 -8.86
CA GLN A 213 10.37 -7.37 -8.87
C GLN A 213 11.04 -7.22 -7.50
N PHE A 214 10.29 -7.26 -6.40
CA PHE A 214 10.86 -7.23 -5.04
C PHE A 214 11.69 -8.48 -4.75
N ILE A 215 11.22 -9.67 -5.16
CA ILE A 215 11.98 -10.92 -5.03
C ILE A 215 13.29 -10.83 -5.81
N LEU A 216 13.23 -10.41 -7.08
CA LEU A 216 14.42 -10.28 -7.93
C LEU A 216 15.43 -9.26 -7.38
N ASN A 217 14.96 -8.13 -6.86
CA ASN A 217 15.82 -7.15 -6.21
C ASN A 217 16.48 -7.71 -4.95
N GLY A 218 15.73 -8.48 -4.16
CA GLY A 218 16.26 -9.14 -2.96
C GLY A 218 17.32 -10.20 -3.31
N ILE A 219 17.09 -11.02 -4.34
CA ILE A 219 18.08 -12.01 -4.80
C ILE A 219 19.36 -11.31 -5.28
N ARG A 220 19.27 -10.27 -6.09
CA ARG A 220 20.44 -9.48 -6.52
C ARG A 220 21.18 -8.86 -5.34
N GLY A 221 20.45 -8.30 -4.37
CA GLY A 221 21.04 -7.67 -3.19
C GLY A 221 21.66 -8.65 -2.20
N SER A 222 21.32 -9.95 -2.26
CA SER A 222 21.89 -10.99 -1.39
C SER A 222 23.28 -11.47 -1.82
N GLY A 223 23.74 -11.10 -3.03
CA GLY A 223 25.02 -11.53 -3.56
C GLY A 223 25.07 -13.02 -3.98
N ILE A 224 23.91 -13.65 -4.17
CA ILE A 224 23.80 -15.05 -4.61
C ILE A 224 23.94 -15.18 -6.14
N LEU A 225 23.72 -14.06 -6.87
CA LEU A 225 23.84 -13.97 -8.33
C LEU A 225 24.97 -13.00 -8.71
#